data_3b945d84bbf524e6eba7241b7643fa90
#
_entry.id   3b945d84bbf524e6eba7241b7643fa90
#
_cell.length_a   1.000
_cell.length_b   1.000
_cell.length_c   1.000
_cell.angle_alpha   90.00
_cell.angle_beta   90.00
_cell.angle_gamma   90.00
#
_symmetry.space_group_name_H-M   'P 1'
#
loop_
_entity.id
_entity.type
_entity.pdbx_description
1 polymer ?
#
loop_
_entity_poly.entity_id
_entity_poly.type
_entity_poly.pdbx_seq_one_letter_code
_entity_poly.pdbx_strand_id
1 'polypeptide(L)'
;MLMRKFPETLVLTTILIACSPSQSFRNSMSNSADYDRHRMSRLVMPMDGVGSQDTMIFEATISPSFPADDPAAEKQRMAWLDSWLEVRKLCPDGYEILDRRPFDTLDYNPAHHDLRYELRCKSADPAA
;
A
#
# COMPACT_ATOMS: atom_id res chain seq x y z
N MET A 1 20.53 9.00 75.70
CA MET A 1 20.78 9.22 74.26
C MET A 1 19.94 8.25 73.48
N LEU A 2 18.89 8.75 72.84
CA LEU A 2 18.02 7.95 72.04
C LEU A 2 18.55 7.96 70.58
N MET A 3 19.09 6.84 70.11
CA MET A 3 19.40 6.65 68.72
C MET A 3 18.10 6.35 67.97
N ARG A 4 17.64 7.31 67.18
CA ARG A 4 16.55 7.08 66.22
C ARG A 4 17.12 6.32 65.02
N LYS A 5 16.72 5.07 64.90
CA LYS A 5 16.90 4.32 63.64
C LYS A 5 15.88 4.87 62.64
N PHE A 6 16.37 5.47 61.56
CA PHE A 6 15.56 5.74 60.39
C PHE A 6 15.36 4.46 59.59
N PRO A 7 14.17 4.09 59.20
CA PRO A 7 13.97 3.00 58.26
C PRO A 7 14.40 3.47 56.85
N GLU A 8 15.39 2.79 56.30
CA GLU A 8 15.71 2.91 54.88
C GLU A 8 14.48 2.46 54.07
N THR A 9 13.81 3.43 53.47
CA THR A 9 12.75 3.13 52.49
C THR A 9 13.41 2.71 51.21
N LEU A 10 13.37 1.42 50.94
CA LEU A 10 13.82 0.86 49.66
C LEU A 10 12.82 1.30 48.57
N VAL A 11 13.18 2.31 47.78
CA VAL A 11 12.41 2.71 46.63
C VAL A 11 12.68 1.70 45.51
N LEU A 12 11.73 0.78 45.33
CA LEU A 12 11.74 -0.15 44.23
C LEU A 12 11.33 0.62 42.95
N THR A 13 12.31 1.09 42.20
CA THR A 13 12.09 1.67 40.88
C THR A 13 11.75 0.55 39.92
N THR A 14 10.47 0.31 39.67
CA THR A 14 9.99 -0.55 38.58
C THR A 14 10.34 0.09 37.26
N ILE A 15 11.38 -0.38 36.60
CA ILE A 15 11.70 -0.01 35.23
C ILE A 15 10.68 -0.72 34.34
N LEU A 16 9.69 0.02 33.88
CA LEU A 16 8.79 -0.44 32.82
C LEU A 16 9.58 -0.47 31.52
N ILE A 17 10.07 -1.64 31.15
CA ILE A 17 10.65 -1.88 29.82
C ILE A 17 9.47 -1.91 28.85
N ALA A 18 9.18 -0.78 28.23
CA ALA A 18 8.25 -0.73 27.12
C ALA A 18 8.84 -1.50 25.94
N CYS A 19 8.24 -2.65 25.59
CA CYS A 19 8.56 -3.38 24.37
C CYS A 19 8.10 -2.56 23.16
N SER A 20 8.95 -1.68 22.66
CA SER A 20 8.76 -1.08 21.33
C SER A 20 9.20 -2.09 20.28
N PRO A 21 8.41 -2.32 19.20
CA PRO A 21 8.88 -3.16 18.11
C PRO A 21 10.16 -2.59 17.53
N SER A 22 11.16 -3.43 17.33
CA SER A 22 12.47 -3.01 16.84
C SER A 22 12.36 -2.40 15.44
N GLN A 23 13.23 -1.45 15.10
CA GLN A 23 13.29 -0.85 13.77
C GLN A 23 13.50 -1.89 12.67
N SER A 24 14.24 -2.98 12.96
CA SER A 24 14.43 -4.05 11.99
C SER A 24 13.14 -4.78 11.63
N PHE A 25 12.21 -4.94 12.58
CA PHE A 25 10.89 -5.52 12.32
C PHE A 25 10.04 -4.61 11.42
N ARG A 26 10.04 -3.31 11.68
CA ARG A 26 9.34 -2.32 10.84
C ARG A 26 9.90 -2.28 9.42
N ASN A 27 11.22 -2.31 9.27
CA ASN A 27 11.86 -2.35 7.96
C ASN A 27 11.56 -3.65 7.21
N SER A 28 11.49 -4.77 7.93
CA SER A 28 11.13 -6.07 7.34
C SER A 28 9.69 -6.08 6.82
N MET A 29 8.75 -5.48 7.56
CA MET A 29 7.35 -5.35 7.12
C MET A 29 7.22 -4.41 5.91
N SER A 30 7.94 -3.30 5.90
CA SER A 30 7.98 -2.38 4.77
C SER A 30 8.52 -3.04 3.51
N ASN A 31 9.62 -3.77 3.62
CA ASN A 31 10.21 -4.50 2.50
C ASN A 31 9.30 -5.60 1.98
N SER A 32 8.56 -6.28 2.86
CA SER A 32 7.58 -7.29 2.47
C SER A 32 6.41 -6.67 1.68
N ALA A 33 5.88 -5.54 2.15
CA ALA A 33 4.80 -4.83 1.46
C ALA A 33 5.25 -4.33 0.07
N ASP A 34 6.46 -3.81 -0.05
CA ASP A 34 7.04 -3.40 -1.32
C ASP A 34 7.23 -4.59 -2.27
N TYR A 35 7.72 -5.71 -1.75
CA TYR A 35 7.88 -6.94 -2.52
C TYR A 35 6.55 -7.45 -3.06
N ASP A 36 5.51 -7.49 -2.23
CA ASP A 36 4.18 -7.94 -2.64
C ASP A 36 3.59 -7.00 -3.70
N ARG A 37 3.74 -5.70 -3.55
CA ARG A 37 3.33 -4.71 -4.55
C ARG A 37 3.95 -4.99 -5.91
N HIS A 38 5.26 -5.17 -5.97
CA HIS A 38 6.00 -5.42 -7.22
C HIS A 38 5.70 -6.76 -7.84
N ARG A 39 5.46 -7.77 -7.01
CA ARG A 39 5.18 -9.13 -7.48
C ARG A 39 3.73 -9.29 -7.94
N MET A 40 2.80 -8.67 -7.22
CA MET A 40 1.36 -8.91 -7.38
C MET A 40 0.66 -7.86 -8.22
N SER A 41 1.34 -6.79 -8.55
CA SER A 41 0.73 -5.67 -9.26
C SER A 41 1.73 -4.85 -10.08
N ARG A 42 1.20 -4.03 -10.98
CA ARG A 42 1.97 -3.14 -11.83
C ARG A 42 1.16 -1.89 -12.15
N LEU A 43 1.79 -0.74 -12.16
CA LEU A 43 1.20 0.49 -12.68
C LEU A 43 1.85 0.84 -14.01
N VAL A 44 1.03 0.93 -15.05
CA VAL A 44 1.46 1.22 -16.41
C VAL A 44 0.97 2.59 -16.81
N MET A 45 1.90 3.42 -17.25
CA MET A 45 1.56 4.70 -17.87
C MET A 45 1.17 4.45 -19.33
N PRO A 46 0.16 5.16 -19.85
CA PRO A 46 -0.17 5.03 -21.27
C PRO A 46 1.02 5.45 -22.12
N MET A 47 1.38 4.60 -23.05
CA MET A 47 2.34 4.97 -24.08
C MET A 47 1.67 5.93 -25.06
N ASP A 48 2.42 6.89 -25.59
CA ASP A 48 1.93 7.82 -26.58
C ASP A 48 1.21 7.09 -27.71
N GLY A 49 -0.08 7.39 -27.88
CA GLY A 49 -0.91 6.85 -28.95
C GLY A 49 -1.85 5.70 -28.56
N VAL A 50 -1.82 5.20 -27.34
CA VAL A 50 -2.74 4.16 -26.85
C VAL A 50 -3.57 4.70 -25.69
N GLY A 51 -4.78 5.12 -25.97
CA GLY A 51 -5.72 5.65 -24.98
C GLY A 51 -5.62 7.16 -24.77
N SER A 52 -6.46 7.69 -23.89
CA SER A 52 -6.41 9.08 -23.47
C SER A 52 -5.13 9.32 -22.65
N GLN A 53 -4.42 10.39 -22.91
CA GLN A 53 -3.16 10.74 -22.21
C GLN A 53 -3.32 10.90 -20.69
N ASP A 54 -4.57 10.94 -20.20
CA ASP A 54 -4.88 11.20 -18.81
C ASP A 54 -5.19 9.93 -18.01
N THR A 55 -5.17 8.76 -18.64
CA THR A 55 -5.50 7.49 -18.00
C THR A 55 -4.26 6.62 -17.76
N MET A 56 -4.29 5.89 -16.64
CA MET A 56 -3.28 4.90 -16.27
C MET A 56 -3.93 3.53 -16.16
N ILE A 57 -3.13 2.49 -16.28
CA ILE A 57 -3.58 1.12 -16.11
C ILE A 57 -2.89 0.53 -14.87
N PHE A 58 -3.69 0.10 -13.92
CA PHE A 58 -3.23 -0.70 -12.80
C PHE A 58 -3.58 -2.16 -13.04
N GLU A 59 -2.59 -3.01 -12.97
CA GLU A 59 -2.71 -4.44 -13.20
C GLU A 59 -2.46 -5.18 -11.89
N ALA A 60 -3.31 -6.15 -11.56
CA ALA A 60 -3.18 -6.93 -10.33
C ALA A 60 -3.42 -8.42 -10.56
N THR A 61 -2.76 -9.24 -9.77
CA THR A 61 -2.88 -10.69 -9.80
C THR A 61 -4.01 -11.17 -8.87
N ILE A 62 -4.73 -12.20 -9.31
CA ILE A 62 -5.64 -12.98 -8.48
C ILE A 62 -4.89 -14.18 -7.93
N SER A 63 -5.11 -14.52 -6.67
CA SER A 63 -4.55 -15.71 -6.03
C SER A 63 -5.54 -16.25 -4.98
N PRO A 64 -5.32 -17.45 -4.45
CA PRO A 64 -6.12 -17.95 -3.34
C PRO A 64 -6.15 -17.04 -2.11
N SER A 65 -5.06 -16.30 -1.86
CA SER A 65 -4.99 -15.31 -0.78
C SER A 65 -5.65 -13.98 -1.14
N PHE A 66 -5.81 -13.68 -2.43
CA PHE A 66 -6.39 -12.45 -2.96
C PHE A 66 -7.39 -12.75 -4.08
N PRO A 67 -8.55 -13.35 -3.75
CA PRO A 67 -9.59 -13.66 -4.73
C PRO A 67 -10.13 -12.40 -5.43
N ALA A 68 -10.71 -12.57 -6.62
CA ALA A 68 -11.19 -11.45 -7.42
C ALA A 68 -12.33 -10.66 -6.76
N ASP A 69 -13.25 -11.36 -6.09
CA ASP A 69 -14.49 -10.81 -5.56
C ASP A 69 -14.50 -10.72 -4.03
N ASP A 70 -13.34 -10.76 -3.41
CA ASP A 70 -13.20 -10.62 -1.96
C ASP A 70 -12.92 -9.16 -1.57
N PRO A 71 -13.75 -8.55 -0.67
CA PRO A 71 -13.57 -7.15 -0.27
C PRO A 71 -12.24 -6.87 0.40
N ALA A 72 -11.71 -7.79 1.20
CA ALA A 72 -10.41 -7.63 1.85
C ALA A 72 -9.26 -7.67 0.84
N ALA A 73 -9.35 -8.56 -0.15
CA ALA A 73 -8.39 -8.63 -1.25
C ALA A 73 -8.43 -7.36 -2.12
N GLU A 74 -9.62 -6.83 -2.39
CA GLU A 74 -9.78 -5.58 -3.13
C GLU A 74 -9.17 -4.39 -2.37
N LYS A 75 -9.39 -4.32 -1.08
CA LYS A 75 -8.75 -3.30 -0.23
C LYS A 75 -7.22 -3.38 -0.30
N GLN A 76 -6.67 -4.60 -0.33
CA GLN A 76 -5.23 -4.81 -0.47
C GLN A 76 -4.73 -4.37 -1.85
N ARG A 77 -5.46 -4.67 -2.93
CA ARG A 77 -5.13 -4.20 -4.28
C ARG A 77 -5.11 -2.68 -4.36
N MET A 78 -6.09 -2.02 -3.75
CA MET A 78 -6.13 -0.55 -3.69
C MET A 78 -4.97 0.02 -2.86
N ALA A 79 -4.54 -0.66 -1.80
CA ALA A 79 -3.36 -0.28 -1.04
C ALA A 79 -2.07 -0.39 -1.88
N TRP A 80 -1.94 -1.39 -2.72
CA TRP A 80 -0.83 -1.49 -3.68
C TRP A 80 -0.87 -0.34 -4.70
N LEU A 81 -2.05 -0.02 -5.22
CA LEU A 81 -2.21 1.12 -6.14
C LEU A 81 -1.81 2.43 -5.47
N ASP A 82 -2.29 2.71 -4.27
CA ASP A 82 -1.92 3.90 -3.50
C ASP A 82 -0.41 4.00 -3.30
N SER A 83 0.24 2.88 -2.99
CA SER A 83 1.69 2.79 -2.85
C SER A 83 2.43 3.08 -4.17
N TRP A 84 1.94 2.57 -5.31
CA TRP A 84 2.51 2.90 -6.60
C TRP A 84 2.43 4.40 -6.92
N LEU A 85 1.27 5.00 -6.66
CA LEU A 85 1.04 6.43 -6.89
C LEU A 85 1.92 7.29 -6.00
N GLU A 86 2.08 6.92 -4.75
CA GLU A 86 2.94 7.62 -3.79
C GLU A 86 4.42 7.57 -4.20
N VAL A 87 4.92 6.38 -4.52
CA VAL A 87 6.33 6.19 -4.94
C VAL A 87 6.65 6.96 -6.21
N ARG A 88 5.71 7.01 -7.16
CA ARG A 88 5.88 7.74 -8.43
C ARG A 88 5.45 9.21 -8.36
N LYS A 89 4.96 9.66 -7.22
CA LYS A 89 4.46 11.04 -7.00
C LYS A 89 3.36 11.42 -8.01
N LEU A 90 2.41 10.52 -8.19
CA LEU A 90 1.26 10.69 -9.08
C LEU A 90 -0.01 10.94 -8.28
N CYS A 91 -0.97 11.64 -8.89
CA CYS A 91 -2.30 11.87 -8.34
C CYS A 91 -2.32 12.48 -6.91
N PRO A 92 -1.70 13.66 -6.67
CA PRO A 92 -1.65 14.27 -5.34
C PRO A 92 -3.05 14.58 -4.78
N ASP A 93 -4.05 14.78 -5.63
CA ASP A 93 -5.43 15.10 -5.27
C ASP A 93 -6.38 13.89 -5.33
N GLY A 94 -5.80 12.69 -5.40
CA GLY A 94 -6.55 11.44 -5.52
C GLY A 94 -6.79 10.99 -6.95
N TYR A 95 -7.51 9.92 -7.10
CA TYR A 95 -7.82 9.30 -8.39
C TYR A 95 -9.24 8.77 -8.41
N GLU A 96 -9.72 8.43 -9.60
CA GLU A 96 -10.97 7.68 -9.79
C GLU A 96 -10.72 6.45 -10.67
N ILE A 97 -11.37 5.35 -10.33
CA ILE A 97 -11.39 4.14 -11.14
C ILE A 97 -12.48 4.31 -12.20
N LEU A 98 -12.08 4.25 -13.47
CA LEU A 98 -12.97 4.38 -14.61
C LEU A 98 -13.55 3.03 -15.05
N ASP A 99 -12.74 1.97 -14.95
CA ASP A 99 -13.12 0.61 -15.32
C ASP A 99 -12.31 -0.42 -14.51
N ARG A 100 -12.93 -1.55 -14.23
CA ARG A 100 -12.32 -2.71 -13.60
C ARG A 100 -12.83 -3.97 -14.29
N ARG A 101 -11.95 -4.73 -14.87
CA ARG A 101 -12.30 -5.95 -15.60
C ARG A 101 -11.15 -6.97 -15.60
N PRO A 102 -11.45 -8.25 -15.85
CA PRO A 102 -10.42 -9.22 -16.20
C PRO A 102 -9.69 -8.81 -17.50
N PHE A 103 -8.45 -9.28 -17.66
CA PHE A 103 -7.77 -9.14 -18.94
C PHE A 103 -8.46 -9.97 -20.04
N ASP A 104 -8.54 -9.38 -21.21
CA ASP A 104 -8.97 -10.06 -22.43
C ASP A 104 -7.75 -10.61 -23.17
N THR A 105 -7.98 -11.57 -24.06
CA THR A 105 -6.93 -12.18 -24.91
C THR A 105 -6.26 -11.18 -25.85
N LEU A 106 -6.95 -10.09 -26.17
CA LEU A 106 -6.43 -9.01 -27.03
C LEU A 106 -5.71 -7.90 -26.27
N ASP A 107 -5.76 -7.91 -24.95
CA ASP A 107 -5.07 -6.92 -24.13
C ASP A 107 -3.56 -7.19 -24.09
N TYR A 108 -2.78 -6.13 -24.13
CA TYR A 108 -1.36 -6.21 -23.87
C TYR A 108 -1.11 -6.51 -22.39
N ASN A 109 -0.65 -7.73 -22.10
CA ASN A 109 -0.48 -8.22 -20.73
C ASN A 109 0.80 -9.07 -20.60
N PRO A 110 1.99 -8.47 -20.74
CA PRO A 110 3.25 -9.21 -20.72
C PRO A 110 3.57 -9.81 -19.35
N ALA A 111 3.06 -9.24 -18.28
CA ALA A 111 3.27 -9.71 -16.90
C ALA A 111 2.27 -10.78 -16.47
N HIS A 112 1.30 -11.13 -17.32
CA HIS A 112 0.26 -12.13 -17.05
C HIS A 112 -0.52 -11.86 -15.75
N HIS A 113 -0.92 -10.60 -15.55
CA HIS A 113 -1.84 -10.24 -14.48
C HIS A 113 -3.29 -10.61 -14.84
N ASP A 114 -4.16 -10.64 -13.84
CA ASP A 114 -5.53 -11.16 -13.98
C ASP A 114 -6.60 -10.07 -14.03
N LEU A 115 -6.39 -8.95 -13.32
CA LEU A 115 -7.30 -7.82 -13.25
C LEU A 115 -6.66 -6.55 -13.81
N ARG A 116 -7.48 -5.80 -14.55
CA ARG A 116 -7.09 -4.54 -15.16
C ARG A 116 -8.01 -3.43 -14.65
N TYR A 117 -7.40 -2.39 -14.10
CA TYR A 117 -8.07 -1.18 -13.64
C TYR A 117 -7.63 -0.02 -14.53
N GLU A 118 -8.57 0.69 -15.09
CA GLU A 118 -8.32 1.95 -15.74
C GLU A 118 -8.64 3.08 -14.78
N LEU A 119 -7.72 4.00 -14.59
CA LEU A 119 -7.86 5.10 -13.64
C LEU A 119 -7.30 6.39 -14.19
N ARG A 120 -7.75 7.50 -13.62
CA ARG A 120 -7.17 8.82 -13.87
C ARG A 120 -7.06 9.60 -12.58
N CYS A 121 -6.10 10.53 -12.53
CA CYS A 121 -5.98 11.45 -11.41
C CYS A 121 -7.14 12.44 -11.38
N LYS A 122 -7.59 12.77 -10.16
CA LYS A 122 -8.51 13.89 -9.95
C LYS A 122 -7.77 15.20 -10.13
N SER A 123 -8.46 16.18 -10.70
CA SER A 123 -7.95 17.54 -10.81
C SER A 123 -8.16 18.29 -9.50
N ALA A 124 -7.17 19.12 -9.10
CA ALA A 124 -7.30 20.04 -7.96
C ALA A 124 -8.34 21.13 -8.20
N ASP A 125 -8.62 21.45 -9.48
CA ASP A 125 -9.62 22.43 -9.89
C ASP A 125 -10.88 21.72 -10.40
N PRO A 126 -11.99 21.70 -9.61
CA PRO A 126 -13.23 21.05 -10.02
C PRO A 126 -13.92 21.74 -11.20
N ALA A 127 -13.49 22.91 -11.59
CA ALA A 127 -14.03 23.66 -12.74
C ALA A 127 -13.25 23.42 -14.06
N ALA A 128 -12.17 22.65 -13.98
CA ALA A 128 -11.39 22.29 -15.16
C ALA A 128 -11.98 21.12 -15.94
#